data_932f0bec9dedec537876a92d6a84a526
#
_entry.id   932f0bec9dedec537876a92d6a84a526
#
_cell.length_a   1.000
_cell.length_b   1.000
_cell.length_c   1.000
_cell.angle_alpha   90.00
_cell.angle_beta   90.00
_cell.angle_gamma   90.00
#
_symmetry.space_group_name_H-M   'P 1'
#
loop_
_entity.id
_entity.type
_entity.pdbx_description
1 polymer ?
#
loop_
_entity_poly.entity_id
_entity_poly.type
_entity_poly.pdbx_seq_one_letter_code
_entity_poly.pdbx_strand_id
1 'polypeptide(L)'
;MLCCAALSCAVLASTPVHAAAAQPETVDPALRRALMNAVHDSATFSNRFEAEVWLLDMSTRLERLMPDVGRRMALLKTVHAEASRAGLDPQVVLSLIQVESAFQRFAVSSAGAIGLMQIMPFWIDEIGRPDDNLFDMRTNLRYGCTILAFYLDKEDGDLTRALARYNGSLGQYWYPSRVASALQTRWYAR
;
A
#
# COMPACT_ATOMS: atom_id res chain seq x y z
N MET A 1 31.13 -62.32 -25.85
CA MET A 1 30.94 -61.70 -24.51
C MET A 1 30.50 -60.26 -24.72
N LEU A 2 29.19 -60.01 -24.68
CA LEU A 2 28.60 -58.67 -24.79
C LEU A 2 28.28 -58.21 -23.39
N CYS A 3 28.87 -57.04 -23.00
CA CYS A 3 28.57 -56.36 -21.75
C CYS A 3 27.52 -55.28 -22.00
N CYS A 4 26.29 -55.50 -21.56
CA CYS A 4 25.23 -54.50 -21.55
C CYS A 4 25.42 -53.57 -20.38
N ALA A 5 25.74 -52.29 -20.62
CA ALA A 5 25.70 -51.24 -19.63
C ALA A 5 24.27 -50.65 -19.56
N ALA A 6 23.58 -50.84 -18.46
CA ALA A 6 22.30 -50.23 -18.19
C ALA A 6 22.47 -48.77 -17.74
N LEU A 7 21.96 -47.83 -18.51
CA LEU A 7 21.91 -46.42 -18.16
C LEU A 7 20.66 -46.18 -17.28
N SER A 8 20.86 -45.95 -15.98
CA SER A 8 19.79 -45.53 -15.08
C SER A 8 19.53 -44.03 -15.27
N CYS A 9 18.38 -43.71 -15.83
CA CYS A 9 17.88 -42.35 -15.94
C CYS A 9 17.21 -41.94 -14.61
N ALA A 10 17.88 -41.12 -13.83
CA ALA A 10 17.28 -40.55 -12.60
C ALA A 10 16.34 -39.39 -12.97
N VAL A 11 15.04 -39.64 -12.84
CA VAL A 11 14.00 -38.59 -12.98
C VAL A 11 14.01 -37.76 -11.71
N LEU A 12 14.51 -36.54 -11.82
CA LEU A 12 14.37 -35.52 -10.76
C LEU A 12 12.91 -35.06 -10.71
N ALA A 13 12.17 -35.53 -9.72
CA ALA A 13 10.84 -35.06 -9.41
C ALA A 13 10.95 -33.65 -8.81
N SER A 14 10.60 -32.64 -9.59
CA SER A 14 10.41 -31.27 -9.10
C SER A 14 9.15 -31.23 -8.25
N THR A 15 9.30 -31.08 -6.94
CA THR A 15 8.19 -30.82 -6.02
C THR A 15 7.65 -29.40 -6.29
N PRO A 16 6.33 -29.24 -6.51
CA PRO A 16 5.76 -27.91 -6.60
C PRO A 16 5.92 -27.20 -5.24
N VAL A 17 6.60 -26.07 -5.23
CA VAL A 17 6.58 -25.16 -4.10
C VAL A 17 5.15 -24.61 -4.02
N HIS A 18 4.34 -25.17 -3.13
CA HIS A 18 3.08 -24.57 -2.72
C HIS A 18 3.41 -23.25 -2.02
N ALA A 19 3.13 -22.13 -2.69
CA ALA A 19 2.98 -20.87 -2.01
C ALA A 19 1.83 -21.06 -1.00
N ALA A 20 2.17 -21.16 0.28
CA ALA A 20 1.18 -21.17 1.35
C ALA A 20 0.41 -19.85 1.23
N ALA A 21 -0.86 -19.94 0.81
CA ALA A 21 -1.78 -18.83 0.92
C ALA A 21 -1.82 -18.46 2.40
N ALA A 22 -1.29 -17.26 2.74
CA ALA A 22 -1.36 -16.74 4.08
C ALA A 22 -2.84 -16.73 4.49
N GLN A 23 -3.17 -17.49 5.53
CA GLN A 23 -4.51 -17.42 6.12
C GLN A 23 -4.73 -15.97 6.56
N PRO A 24 -5.91 -15.39 6.36
CA PRO A 24 -6.18 -14.04 6.82
C PRO A 24 -5.92 -13.99 8.34
N GLU A 25 -4.89 -13.25 8.73
CA GLU A 25 -4.68 -12.91 10.13
C GLU A 25 -5.98 -12.26 10.61
N THR A 26 -6.57 -12.76 11.69
CA THR A 26 -7.80 -12.19 12.25
C THR A 26 -7.55 -10.71 12.52
N VAL A 27 -8.36 -9.86 11.91
CA VAL A 27 -8.19 -8.41 11.99
C VAL A 27 -8.19 -7.97 13.44
N ASP A 28 -7.12 -7.31 13.85
CA ASP A 28 -6.98 -6.77 15.21
C ASP A 28 -8.18 -5.86 15.55
N PRO A 29 -8.89 -6.08 16.65
CA PRO A 29 -10.04 -5.27 17.05
C PRO A 29 -9.72 -3.77 17.21
N ALA A 30 -8.47 -3.39 17.53
CA ALA A 30 -8.05 -2.00 17.61
C ALA A 30 -7.95 -1.38 16.22
N LEU A 31 -7.41 -2.11 15.24
CA LEU A 31 -7.39 -1.67 13.84
C LEU A 31 -8.80 -1.49 13.29
N ARG A 32 -9.69 -2.46 13.57
CA ARG A 32 -11.11 -2.35 13.19
C ARG A 32 -11.73 -1.05 13.68
N ARG A 33 -11.58 -0.71 14.98
CA ARG A 33 -12.10 0.54 15.55
C ARG A 33 -11.49 1.78 14.90
N ALA A 34 -10.16 1.79 14.68
CA ALA A 34 -9.47 2.93 14.05
C ALA A 34 -10.00 3.21 12.66
N LEU A 35 -10.22 2.16 11.85
CA LEU A 35 -10.78 2.30 10.50
C LEU A 35 -12.24 2.76 10.51
N MET A 36 -13.06 2.22 11.39
CA MET A 36 -14.45 2.69 11.54
C MET A 36 -14.51 4.20 11.84
N ASN A 37 -13.69 4.67 12.77
CA ASN A 37 -13.60 6.10 13.09
C ASN A 37 -13.12 6.92 11.89
N ALA A 38 -12.12 6.42 11.17
CA ALA A 38 -11.55 7.09 10.00
C ALA A 38 -12.55 7.26 8.85
N VAL A 39 -13.43 6.29 8.63
CA VAL A 39 -14.48 6.37 7.60
C VAL A 39 -15.50 7.47 7.90
N HIS A 40 -15.69 7.82 9.18
CA HIS A 40 -16.65 8.85 9.60
C HIS A 40 -16.07 10.27 9.66
N ASP A 41 -14.75 10.40 9.64
CA ASP A 41 -14.07 11.67 9.87
C ASP A 41 -13.76 12.40 8.55
N SER A 42 -14.05 13.72 8.47
CA SER A 42 -13.71 14.56 7.32
C SER A 42 -12.59 15.53 7.72
N ALA A 43 -11.34 15.16 7.45
CA ALA A 43 -10.20 16.03 7.77
C ALA A 43 -10.05 17.16 6.74
N THR A 44 -9.94 18.40 7.21
CA THR A 44 -9.51 19.58 6.46
C THR A 44 -8.02 19.84 6.69
N PHE A 45 -7.33 20.43 5.70
CA PHE A 45 -5.94 20.87 5.89
C PHE A 45 -5.82 21.84 7.07
N SER A 46 -4.95 21.54 8.02
CA SER A 46 -4.70 22.40 9.18
C SER A 46 -3.85 23.64 8.84
N ASN A 47 -3.01 23.56 7.81
CA ASN A 47 -2.18 24.67 7.31
C ASN A 47 -2.26 24.75 5.78
N ARG A 48 -3.02 25.75 5.30
CA ARG A 48 -3.29 25.93 3.87
C ARG A 48 -2.03 26.27 3.07
N PHE A 49 -1.16 27.11 3.60
CA PHE A 49 0.03 27.56 2.88
C PHE A 49 1.04 26.42 2.67
N GLU A 50 1.33 25.67 3.72
CA GLU A 50 2.21 24.49 3.61
C GLU A 50 1.64 23.45 2.66
N ALA A 51 0.31 23.23 2.70
CA ALA A 51 -0.35 22.35 1.77
C ALA A 51 -0.23 22.80 0.30
N GLU A 52 -0.36 24.11 0.04
CA GLU A 52 -0.20 24.68 -1.31
C GLU A 52 1.23 24.50 -1.84
N VAL A 53 2.25 24.77 -1.03
CA VAL A 53 3.67 24.57 -1.39
C VAL A 53 3.95 23.09 -1.66
N TRP A 54 3.48 22.21 -0.78
CA TRP A 54 3.62 20.75 -0.94
C TRP A 54 2.93 20.27 -2.21
N LEU A 55 1.70 20.73 -2.48
CA LEU A 55 0.94 20.36 -3.69
C LEU A 55 1.69 20.73 -4.96
N LEU A 56 2.32 21.91 -5.00
CA LEU A 56 3.08 22.37 -6.17
C LEU A 56 4.29 21.47 -6.42
N ASP A 57 5.09 21.20 -5.39
CA ASP A 57 6.28 20.34 -5.52
C ASP A 57 5.89 18.90 -5.93
N MET A 58 4.94 18.30 -5.23
CA MET A 58 4.51 16.93 -5.53
C MET A 58 3.83 16.83 -6.90
N SER A 59 3.11 17.86 -7.33
CA SER A 59 2.52 17.92 -8.67
C SER A 59 3.59 17.87 -9.76
N THR A 60 4.67 18.60 -9.61
CA THR A 60 5.79 18.58 -10.56
C THR A 60 6.43 17.18 -10.64
N ARG A 61 6.61 16.52 -9.49
CA ARG A 61 7.21 15.17 -9.43
C ARG A 61 6.30 14.09 -10.03
N LEU A 62 4.99 14.27 -9.92
CA LEU A 62 3.99 13.32 -10.41
C LEU A 62 3.64 13.50 -11.90
N GLU A 63 4.03 14.60 -12.53
CA GLU A 63 3.61 14.99 -13.88
C GLU A 63 3.81 13.90 -14.93
N ARG A 64 4.97 13.23 -14.91
CA ARG A 64 5.28 12.17 -15.89
C ARG A 64 4.44 10.91 -15.71
N LEU A 65 3.98 10.62 -14.48
CA LEU A 65 3.16 9.45 -14.16
C LEU A 65 1.67 9.74 -14.33
N MET A 66 1.28 11.00 -14.16
CA MET A 66 -0.10 11.47 -14.25
C MET A 66 -0.14 12.83 -14.96
N PRO A 67 -0.15 12.88 -16.31
CA PRO A 67 -0.10 14.13 -17.07
C PRO A 67 -1.32 15.03 -16.87
N ASP A 68 -2.51 14.46 -16.59
CA ASP A 68 -3.74 15.22 -16.35
C ASP A 68 -3.64 16.00 -15.04
N VAL A 69 -3.61 17.33 -15.14
CA VAL A 69 -3.44 18.24 -13.99
C VAL A 69 -4.59 18.12 -13.00
N GLY A 70 -5.82 18.00 -13.49
CA GLY A 70 -7.01 17.92 -12.65
C GLY A 70 -7.01 16.67 -11.79
N ARG A 71 -6.75 15.51 -12.40
CA ARG A 71 -6.63 14.22 -11.70
C ARG A 71 -5.47 14.22 -10.73
N ARG A 72 -4.31 14.78 -11.14
CA ARG A 72 -3.11 14.89 -10.30
C ARG A 72 -3.38 15.71 -9.06
N MET A 73 -3.99 16.90 -9.20
CA MET A 73 -4.33 17.76 -8.07
C MET A 73 -5.38 17.13 -7.15
N ALA A 74 -6.40 16.46 -7.69
CA ALA A 74 -7.39 15.75 -6.89
C ALA A 74 -6.75 14.63 -6.07
N LEU A 75 -5.85 13.83 -6.68
CA LEU A 75 -5.12 12.78 -5.97
C LEU A 75 -4.26 13.37 -4.84
N LEU A 76 -3.42 14.37 -5.14
CA LEU A 76 -2.49 14.94 -4.16
C LEU A 76 -3.22 15.57 -2.97
N LYS A 77 -4.31 16.30 -3.21
CA LYS A 77 -5.16 16.83 -2.13
C LYS A 77 -5.72 15.73 -1.25
N THR A 78 -6.20 14.64 -1.86
CA THR A 78 -6.77 13.52 -1.10
C THR A 78 -5.69 12.76 -0.33
N VAL A 79 -4.51 12.55 -0.93
CA VAL A 79 -3.35 11.94 -0.24
C VAL A 79 -2.94 12.77 0.96
N HIS A 80 -2.76 14.09 0.78
CA HIS A 80 -2.37 14.96 1.88
C HIS A 80 -3.40 14.94 3.02
N ALA A 81 -4.69 15.04 2.67
CA ALA A 81 -5.76 15.03 3.67
C ALA A 81 -5.82 13.71 4.46
N GLU A 82 -5.79 12.55 3.77
CA GLU A 82 -5.90 11.25 4.44
C GLU A 82 -4.61 10.85 5.19
N ALA A 83 -3.44 11.22 4.67
CA ALA A 83 -2.17 11.04 5.38
C ALA A 83 -2.12 11.89 6.66
N SER A 84 -2.42 13.20 6.56
CA SER A 84 -2.45 14.09 7.73
C SER A 84 -3.46 13.64 8.78
N ARG A 85 -4.66 13.20 8.36
CA ARG A 85 -5.66 12.64 9.26
C ARG A 85 -5.14 11.41 10.02
N ALA A 86 -4.34 10.58 9.36
CA ALA A 86 -3.76 9.37 9.93
C ALA A 86 -2.43 9.60 10.66
N GLY A 87 -1.92 10.84 10.72
CA GLY A 87 -0.62 11.15 11.33
C GLY A 87 0.57 10.62 10.53
N LEU A 88 0.40 10.41 9.21
CA LEU A 88 1.44 9.92 8.33
C LEU A 88 2.08 11.06 7.52
N ASP A 89 3.35 10.87 7.14
CA ASP A 89 3.97 11.70 6.11
C ASP A 89 3.33 11.43 4.74
N PRO A 90 2.74 12.44 4.07
CA PRO A 90 2.14 12.28 2.75
C PRO A 90 3.11 11.73 1.69
N GLN A 91 4.41 12.00 1.82
CA GLN A 91 5.44 11.52 0.89
C GLN A 91 5.67 10.02 1.05
N VAL A 92 5.56 9.48 2.26
CA VAL A 92 5.56 8.03 2.52
C VAL A 92 4.35 7.38 1.84
N VAL A 93 3.17 8.00 1.94
CA VAL A 93 1.95 7.49 1.29
C VAL A 93 2.09 7.52 -0.25
N LEU A 94 2.65 8.59 -0.83
CA LEU A 94 2.93 8.65 -2.27
C LEU A 94 3.91 7.56 -2.71
N SER A 95 4.94 7.29 -1.89
CA SER A 95 5.92 6.24 -2.15
C SER A 95 5.28 4.85 -2.16
N LEU A 96 4.39 4.61 -1.22
CA LEU A 96 3.63 3.37 -1.13
C LEU A 96 2.71 3.21 -2.35
N ILE A 97 1.93 4.22 -2.72
CA ILE A 97 1.07 4.19 -3.91
C ILE A 97 1.87 3.90 -5.19
N GLN A 98 3.08 4.48 -5.31
CA GLN A 98 3.95 4.20 -6.44
C GLN A 98 4.33 2.72 -6.52
N VAL A 99 4.63 2.10 -5.40
CA VAL A 99 5.04 0.68 -5.33
C VAL A 99 3.86 -0.25 -5.54
N GLU A 100 2.68 0.08 -4.98
CA GLU A 100 1.48 -0.75 -5.02
C GLU A 100 0.80 -0.75 -6.39
N SER A 101 0.59 0.42 -6.97
CA SER A 101 -0.25 0.55 -8.16
C SER A 101 0.37 1.37 -9.29
N ALA A 102 1.55 1.97 -9.09
CA ALA A 102 2.09 3.01 -9.99
C ALA A 102 1.04 4.11 -10.29
N PHE A 103 0.26 4.50 -9.29
CA PHE A 103 -0.84 5.48 -9.38
C PHE A 103 -2.03 5.05 -10.26
N GLN A 104 -2.17 3.76 -10.56
CA GLN A 104 -3.32 3.25 -11.32
C GLN A 104 -4.51 3.03 -10.38
N ARG A 105 -5.48 3.95 -10.45
CA ARG A 105 -6.67 3.95 -9.58
C ARG A 105 -7.47 2.65 -9.64
N PHE A 106 -7.54 2.02 -10.79
CA PHE A 106 -8.32 0.81 -11.05
C PHE A 106 -7.48 -0.46 -11.08
N ALA A 107 -6.28 -0.43 -10.50
CA ALA A 107 -5.42 -1.60 -10.40
C ALA A 107 -6.10 -2.71 -9.59
N VAL A 108 -5.97 -3.94 -10.07
CA VAL A 108 -6.35 -5.17 -9.35
C VAL A 108 -5.18 -6.13 -9.46
N SER A 109 -4.68 -6.61 -8.33
CA SER A 109 -3.60 -7.60 -8.32
C SER A 109 -4.12 -9.02 -8.56
N SER A 110 -3.22 -9.95 -8.84
CA SER A 110 -3.57 -11.37 -8.95
C SER A 110 -4.13 -11.96 -7.65
N ALA A 111 -3.82 -11.36 -6.50
CA ALA A 111 -4.36 -11.74 -5.19
C ALA A 111 -5.71 -11.06 -4.89
N GLY A 112 -6.20 -10.18 -5.77
CA GLY A 112 -7.46 -9.47 -5.60
C GLY A 112 -7.34 -8.15 -4.81
N ALA A 113 -6.15 -7.65 -4.54
CA ALA A 113 -5.97 -6.33 -3.94
C ALA A 113 -6.39 -5.22 -4.91
N ILE A 114 -7.05 -4.16 -4.41
CA ILE A 114 -7.77 -3.16 -5.21
C ILE A 114 -7.21 -1.75 -5.00
N GLY A 115 -7.06 -1.02 -6.09
CA GLY A 115 -6.91 0.43 -6.15
C GLY A 115 -5.50 0.93 -5.85
N LEU A 116 -5.41 2.22 -5.52
CA LEU A 116 -4.15 2.97 -5.38
C LEU A 116 -3.21 2.37 -4.33
N MET A 117 -3.74 1.99 -3.19
CA MET A 117 -2.98 1.43 -2.06
C MET A 117 -3.16 -0.10 -1.93
N GLN A 118 -3.72 -0.76 -2.95
CA GLN A 118 -3.88 -2.22 -3.04
C GLN A 118 -4.53 -2.83 -1.79
N ILE A 119 -5.74 -2.35 -1.49
CA ILE A 119 -6.50 -2.82 -0.33
C ILE A 119 -7.18 -4.14 -0.65
N MET A 120 -7.03 -5.12 0.24
CA MET A 120 -7.71 -6.41 0.12
C MET A 120 -9.21 -6.26 0.44
N PRO A 121 -10.12 -6.86 -0.36
CA PRO A 121 -11.57 -6.71 -0.18
C PRO A 121 -12.11 -7.14 1.18
N PHE A 122 -11.48 -8.11 1.85
CA PHE A 122 -11.93 -8.56 3.18
C PHE A 122 -11.96 -7.43 4.23
N TRP A 123 -11.20 -6.35 4.01
CA TRP A 123 -11.26 -5.18 4.89
C TRP A 123 -12.63 -4.51 4.91
N ILE A 124 -13.42 -4.61 3.81
CA ILE A 124 -14.79 -4.09 3.78
C ILE A 124 -15.66 -4.84 4.77
N ASP A 125 -15.57 -6.17 4.77
CA ASP A 125 -16.37 -7.02 5.66
C ASP A 125 -15.96 -6.86 7.12
N GLU A 126 -14.67 -6.64 7.38
CA GLU A 126 -14.11 -6.58 8.73
C GLU A 126 -14.32 -5.24 9.43
N ILE A 127 -14.23 -4.13 8.70
CA ILE A 127 -14.12 -2.79 9.30
C ILE A 127 -14.89 -1.72 8.54
N GLY A 128 -15.38 -2.02 7.33
CA GLY A 128 -16.03 -1.09 6.43
C GLY A 128 -17.55 -1.16 6.47
N ARG A 129 -18.15 -0.65 5.42
CA ARG A 129 -19.56 -0.74 5.13
C ARG A 129 -19.77 -1.58 3.89
N PRO A 130 -20.86 -2.32 3.76
CA PRO A 130 -21.12 -3.19 2.60
C PRO A 130 -21.12 -2.45 1.25
N ASP A 131 -21.35 -1.13 1.26
CA ASP A 131 -21.38 -0.26 0.09
C ASP A 131 -20.06 0.48 -0.19
N ASP A 132 -19.02 0.27 0.61
CA ASP A 132 -17.71 0.88 0.40
C ASP A 132 -17.09 0.38 -0.91
N ASN A 133 -16.70 1.33 -1.77
CA ASN A 133 -16.08 1.04 -3.06
C ASN A 133 -14.57 1.33 -3.00
N LEU A 134 -13.75 0.27 -3.02
CA LEU A 134 -12.28 0.40 -2.99
C LEU A 134 -11.69 0.99 -4.28
N PHE A 135 -12.44 1.15 -5.36
CA PHE A 135 -12.05 1.96 -6.52
C PHE A 135 -12.32 3.45 -6.33
N ASP A 136 -13.11 3.83 -5.31
CA ASP A 136 -13.19 5.23 -4.92
C ASP A 136 -11.87 5.66 -4.29
N MET A 137 -11.33 6.79 -4.79
CA MET A 137 -10.00 7.26 -4.41
C MET A 137 -9.92 7.58 -2.91
N ARG A 138 -10.92 8.29 -2.38
CA ARG A 138 -10.92 8.69 -0.97
C ARG A 138 -11.08 7.48 -0.06
N THR A 139 -11.99 6.59 -0.37
CA THR A 139 -12.20 5.35 0.37
C THR A 139 -10.91 4.52 0.40
N ASN A 140 -10.29 4.30 -0.74
CA ASN A 140 -9.05 3.52 -0.85
C ASN A 140 -7.90 4.11 -0.01
N LEU A 141 -7.66 5.43 -0.15
CA LEU A 141 -6.63 6.14 0.61
C LEU A 141 -6.93 6.14 2.11
N ARG A 142 -8.19 6.29 2.51
CA ARG A 142 -8.61 6.24 3.89
C ARG A 142 -8.31 4.90 4.54
N TYR A 143 -8.67 3.81 3.89
CA TYR A 143 -8.33 2.46 4.36
C TYR A 143 -6.81 2.29 4.46
N GLY A 144 -6.09 2.56 3.37
CA GLY A 144 -4.65 2.34 3.31
C GLY A 144 -3.86 3.15 4.34
N CYS A 145 -4.17 4.45 4.48
CA CYS A 145 -3.52 5.29 5.48
C CYS A 145 -3.82 4.83 6.90
N THR A 146 -5.06 4.42 7.20
CA THR A 146 -5.42 3.95 8.54
C THR A 146 -4.74 2.61 8.87
N ILE A 147 -4.67 1.68 7.90
CA ILE A 147 -3.96 0.40 8.08
C ILE A 147 -2.46 0.64 8.31
N LEU A 148 -1.83 1.52 7.52
CA LEU A 148 -0.42 1.82 7.68
C LEU A 148 -0.12 2.50 9.03
N ALA A 149 -0.95 3.47 9.43
CA ALA A 149 -0.81 4.15 10.72
C ALA A 149 -0.94 3.19 11.90
N PHE A 150 -1.91 2.29 11.85
CA PHE A 150 -2.05 1.24 12.87
C PHE A 150 -0.81 0.34 12.95
N TYR A 151 -0.26 -0.09 11.81
CA TYR A 151 0.95 -0.90 11.83
C TYR A 151 2.19 -0.10 12.29
N LEU A 152 2.24 1.20 12.00
CA LEU A 152 3.31 2.06 12.49
C LEU A 152 3.28 2.19 14.03
N ASP A 153 2.09 2.36 14.60
CA ASP A 153 1.89 2.36 16.06
C ASP A 153 2.25 0.99 16.67
N LYS A 154 1.79 -0.10 16.08
CA LYS A 154 2.08 -1.48 16.52
C LYS A 154 3.57 -1.83 16.50
N GLU A 155 4.35 -1.20 15.66
CA GLU A 155 5.80 -1.41 15.53
C GLU A 155 6.61 -0.26 16.15
N ASP A 156 6.04 0.45 17.13
CA ASP A 156 6.70 1.52 17.90
C ASP A 156 7.37 2.60 17.01
N GLY A 157 6.76 2.91 15.87
CA GLY A 157 7.27 3.88 14.90
C GLY A 157 8.29 3.33 13.89
N ASP A 158 8.61 2.04 13.92
CA ASP A 158 9.48 1.41 12.91
C ASP A 158 8.73 1.28 11.57
N LEU A 159 8.97 2.24 10.67
CA LEU A 159 8.36 2.29 9.35
C LEU A 159 8.71 1.04 8.50
N THR A 160 9.92 0.49 8.65
CA THR A 160 10.33 -0.69 7.88
C THR A 160 9.48 -1.90 8.26
N ARG A 161 9.28 -2.11 9.55
CA ARG A 161 8.44 -3.20 10.05
C ARG A 161 6.96 -2.97 9.74
N ALA A 162 6.48 -1.73 9.88
CA ALA A 162 5.11 -1.35 9.53
C ALA A 162 4.80 -1.62 8.05
N LEU A 163 5.68 -1.24 7.14
CA LEU A 163 5.55 -1.52 5.71
C LEU A 163 5.59 -3.03 5.40
N ALA A 164 6.45 -3.78 6.09
CA ALA A 164 6.49 -5.24 5.95
C ALA A 164 5.18 -5.90 6.42
N ARG A 165 4.55 -5.40 7.50
CA ARG A 165 3.22 -5.86 7.91
C ARG A 165 2.14 -5.49 6.91
N TYR A 166 2.17 -4.26 6.41
CA TYR A 166 1.21 -3.77 5.42
C TYR A 166 1.15 -4.68 4.19
N ASN A 167 2.30 -5.10 3.70
CA ASN A 167 2.42 -5.99 2.54
C ASN A 167 2.26 -7.48 2.89
N GLY A 168 2.22 -7.86 4.17
CA GLY A 168 2.21 -9.27 4.59
C GLY A 168 3.58 -9.97 4.50
N SER A 169 4.68 -9.21 4.43
CA SER A 169 6.05 -9.71 4.32
C SER A 169 6.89 -9.47 5.59
N LEU A 170 6.27 -9.54 6.76
CA LEU A 170 6.96 -9.29 8.03
C LEU A 170 8.21 -10.16 8.17
N GLY A 171 9.32 -9.53 8.56
CA GLY A 171 10.64 -10.17 8.63
C GLY A 171 11.43 -10.13 7.32
N GLN A 172 10.87 -9.59 6.23
CA GLN A 172 11.54 -9.43 4.95
C GLN A 172 11.72 -7.94 4.62
N TYR A 173 12.83 -7.60 3.96
CA TYR A 173 13.19 -6.21 3.68
C TYR A 173 12.91 -5.76 2.23
N TRP A 174 12.60 -6.68 1.32
CA TRP A 174 12.46 -6.37 -0.11
C TRP A 174 11.37 -5.34 -0.39
N TYR A 175 10.21 -5.45 0.25
CA TYR A 175 9.11 -4.51 0.07
C TYR A 175 9.37 -3.15 0.74
N PRO A 176 9.73 -3.09 2.03
CA PRO A 176 10.11 -1.82 2.66
C PRO A 176 11.24 -1.08 1.91
N SER A 177 12.23 -1.81 1.40
CA SER A 177 13.31 -1.21 0.61
C SER A 177 12.83 -0.59 -0.70
N ARG A 178 11.83 -1.17 -1.37
CA ARG A 178 11.23 -0.56 -2.57
C ARG A 178 10.50 0.74 -2.25
N VAL A 179 9.75 0.78 -1.15
CA VAL A 179 9.05 2.00 -0.71
C VAL A 179 10.06 3.06 -0.28
N ALA A 180 11.07 2.70 0.49
CA ALA A 180 12.15 3.62 0.89
C ALA A 180 12.92 4.18 -0.32
N SER A 181 13.22 3.35 -1.31
CA SER A 181 13.85 3.80 -2.55
C SER A 181 12.97 4.79 -3.33
N ALA A 182 11.67 4.52 -3.45
CA ALA A 182 10.72 5.45 -4.07
C ALA A 182 10.68 6.79 -3.31
N LEU A 183 10.64 6.74 -1.98
CA LEU A 183 10.67 7.93 -1.12
C LEU A 183 11.93 8.76 -1.38
N GLN A 184 13.10 8.15 -1.29
CA GLN A 184 14.40 8.85 -1.42
C GLN A 184 14.65 9.40 -2.83
N THR A 185 14.26 8.65 -3.86
CA THR A 185 14.59 9.02 -5.25
C THR A 185 13.60 9.97 -5.87
N ARG A 186 12.35 9.98 -5.41
CA ARG A 186 11.28 10.78 -6.04
C ARG A 186 10.56 11.73 -5.09
N TRP A 187 10.19 11.29 -3.89
CA TRP A 187 9.22 12.01 -3.07
C TRP A 187 9.84 12.83 -1.95
N TYR A 188 11.08 12.55 -1.57
CA TYR A 188 11.73 13.35 -0.54
C TYR A 188 12.05 14.76 -1.08
N ALA A 189 11.60 15.80 -0.37
CA ALA A 189 12.00 17.17 -0.67
C ALA A 189 13.49 17.31 -0.31
N ARG A 190 14.30 17.80 -1.26
CA ARG A 190 15.69 18.15 -1.04
C ARG A 190 15.80 19.64 -0.78
#